data_6bffd6af9111297833e33db6acdbb777
#
_entry.id   6bffd6af9111297833e33db6acdbb777
#
_cell.length_a   1.000
_cell.length_b   1.000
_cell.length_c   1.000
_cell.angle_alpha   90.00
_cell.angle_beta   90.00
_cell.angle_gamma   90.00
#
_symmetry.space_group_name_H-M   'P 1'
#
loop_
_entity.id
_entity.type
_entity.pdbx_description
1 polymer ?
#
loop_
_entity_poly.entity_id
_entity_poly.type
_entity_poly.pdbx_seq_one_letter_code
_entity_poly.pdbx_strand_id
1 'polypeptide(L)'
;MPKHLSPEQVAAYERDGFVFPIDVLDADEVRALRGELEAWERDRGAPIDFPEKSKSYLLFDWADRLVHHPKILDAVEDVIGPDILVYHSTLFLKEAHTPAFVRWHQDSTYFYLQPHLHVTAWVAMSDATVQ
;
A
#
# COMPACT_ATOMS: atom_id res chain seq x y z
N MET A 1 -6.30 -17.85 14.74
CA MET A 1 -7.38 -16.83 14.60
C MET A 1 -6.76 -15.63 13.93
N PRO A 2 -7.48 -14.98 13.01
CA PRO A 2 -6.97 -13.75 12.39
C PRO A 2 -6.58 -12.69 13.43
N LYS A 3 -5.60 -11.87 13.11
CA LYS A 3 -5.05 -10.83 14.01
C LYS A 3 -5.76 -9.48 13.84
N HIS A 4 -6.11 -9.15 12.61
CA HIS A 4 -6.70 -7.84 12.25
C HIS A 4 -8.00 -7.98 11.45
N LEU A 5 -8.05 -8.89 10.49
CA LEU A 5 -9.25 -9.14 9.70
C LEU A 5 -10.24 -10.03 10.43
N SER A 6 -11.54 -9.86 10.18
CA SER A 6 -12.52 -10.83 10.62
C SER A 6 -12.47 -12.12 9.75
N PRO A 7 -12.94 -13.26 10.27
CA PRO A 7 -13.06 -14.47 9.44
C PRO A 7 -13.87 -14.26 8.15
N GLU A 8 -14.89 -13.39 8.21
CA GLU A 8 -15.73 -13.03 7.07
C GLU A 8 -14.96 -12.21 6.04
N GLN A 9 -14.06 -11.31 6.49
CA GLN A 9 -13.19 -10.52 5.62
C GLN A 9 -12.15 -11.40 4.92
N VAL A 10 -11.55 -12.36 5.64
CA VAL A 10 -10.65 -13.35 5.04
C VAL A 10 -11.38 -14.18 3.98
N ALA A 11 -12.57 -14.70 4.31
CA ALA A 11 -13.39 -15.45 3.36
C ALA A 11 -13.83 -14.61 2.15
N ALA A 12 -14.09 -13.30 2.34
CA ALA A 12 -14.41 -12.39 1.26
C ALA A 12 -13.18 -12.19 0.34
N TYR A 13 -11.99 -12.02 0.91
CA TYR A 13 -10.76 -11.92 0.12
C TYR A 13 -10.50 -13.20 -0.71
N GLU A 14 -10.65 -14.37 -0.11
CA GLU A 14 -10.49 -15.65 -0.82
C GLU A 14 -11.48 -15.83 -1.98
N ARG A 15 -12.70 -15.37 -1.80
CA ARG A 15 -13.76 -15.46 -2.82
C ARG A 15 -13.61 -14.43 -3.94
N ASP A 16 -13.33 -13.17 -3.57
CA ASP A 16 -13.44 -12.01 -4.46
C ASP A 16 -12.07 -11.54 -4.97
N GLY A 17 -10.96 -11.95 -4.31
CA GLY A 17 -9.59 -11.53 -4.63
C GLY A 17 -9.18 -10.17 -4.07
N PHE A 18 -10.06 -9.53 -3.29
CA PHE A 18 -9.79 -8.27 -2.59
C PHE A 18 -10.71 -8.10 -1.39
N VAL A 19 -10.32 -7.25 -0.44
CA VAL A 19 -11.15 -6.82 0.70
C VAL A 19 -10.87 -5.36 1.04
N PHE A 20 -11.92 -4.59 1.25
CA PHE A 20 -11.85 -3.19 1.67
C PHE A 20 -13.19 -2.72 2.26
N PRO A 21 -13.25 -1.62 3.02
CA PRO A 21 -12.10 -0.91 3.60
C PRO A 21 -11.53 -1.68 4.78
N ILE A 22 -10.25 -1.40 5.11
CA ILE A 22 -9.58 -1.91 6.30
C ILE A 22 -8.97 -0.71 7.02
N ASP A 23 -9.37 -0.46 8.27
CA ASP A 23 -8.89 0.68 9.05
C ASP A 23 -7.52 0.36 9.67
N VAL A 24 -6.44 0.83 9.04
CA VAL A 24 -5.07 0.58 9.49
C VAL A 24 -4.37 1.83 10.04
N LEU A 25 -4.59 2.99 9.44
CA LEU A 25 -3.99 4.26 9.84
C LEU A 25 -5.07 5.21 10.38
N ASP A 26 -4.73 5.95 11.42
CA ASP A 26 -5.58 7.08 11.84
C ASP A 26 -5.25 8.36 11.05
N ALA A 27 -6.05 9.39 11.24
CA ALA A 27 -5.91 10.64 10.50
C ALA A 27 -4.60 11.39 10.83
N ASP A 28 -4.05 11.23 12.04
CA ASP A 28 -2.80 11.86 12.45
C ASP A 28 -1.61 11.14 11.82
N GLU A 29 -1.64 9.81 11.76
CA GLU A 29 -0.66 8.99 11.07
C GLU A 29 -0.61 9.31 9.57
N VAL A 30 -1.76 9.40 8.92
CA VAL A 30 -1.85 9.78 7.50
C VAL A 30 -1.27 11.18 7.27
N ARG A 31 -1.63 12.16 8.12
CA ARG A 31 -1.09 13.51 8.01
C ARG A 31 0.43 13.56 8.20
N ALA A 32 0.95 12.79 9.16
CA ALA A 32 2.39 12.73 9.42
C ALA A 32 3.15 12.14 8.22
N LEU A 33 2.73 10.98 7.71
CA LEU A 33 3.34 10.31 6.56
C LEU A 33 3.32 11.21 5.31
N ARG A 34 2.16 11.80 5.01
CA ARG A 34 2.01 12.70 3.89
C ARG A 34 2.85 13.97 4.05
N GLY A 35 2.90 14.53 5.26
CA GLY A 35 3.70 15.70 5.57
C GLY A 35 5.21 15.49 5.34
N GLU A 36 5.74 14.30 5.62
CA GLU A 36 7.13 13.94 5.34
C GLU A 36 7.41 13.86 3.82
N LEU A 37 6.50 13.27 3.05
CA LEU A 37 6.58 13.24 1.59
C LEU A 37 6.54 14.67 1.01
N GLU A 38 5.56 15.47 1.40
CA GLU A 38 5.38 16.84 0.91
C GLU A 38 6.56 17.76 1.33
N ALA A 39 7.17 17.54 2.49
CA ALA A 39 8.36 18.25 2.91
C ALA A 39 9.55 17.93 1.99
N TRP A 40 9.77 16.68 1.69
CA TRP A 40 10.83 16.25 0.78
C TRP A 40 10.64 16.80 -0.64
N GLU A 41 9.41 16.75 -1.18
CA GLU A 41 9.09 17.34 -2.49
C GLU A 41 9.33 18.85 -2.53
N ARG A 42 8.96 19.54 -1.47
CA ARG A 42 9.19 20.99 -1.33
C ARG A 42 10.69 21.33 -1.31
N ASP A 43 11.49 20.56 -0.56
CA ASP A 43 12.93 20.76 -0.47
C ASP A 43 13.63 20.46 -1.80
N ARG A 44 13.13 19.48 -2.53
CA ARG A 44 13.61 19.14 -3.88
C ARG A 44 13.13 20.13 -4.95
N GLY A 45 12.02 20.81 -4.73
CA GLY A 45 11.37 21.69 -5.69
C GLY A 45 10.65 20.96 -6.84
N ALA A 46 10.33 19.67 -6.66
CA ALA A 46 9.63 18.85 -7.64
C ALA A 46 8.91 17.67 -6.96
N PRO A 47 7.80 17.18 -7.54
CA PRO A 47 7.15 15.96 -7.09
C PRO A 47 8.08 14.75 -7.10
N ILE A 48 7.80 13.78 -6.24
CA ILE A 48 8.53 12.51 -6.26
C ILE A 48 8.22 11.74 -7.54
N ASP A 49 9.25 11.22 -8.16
CA ASP A 49 9.15 10.41 -9.38
C ASP A 49 10.17 9.26 -9.34
N PHE A 50 10.31 8.52 -10.43
CA PHE A 50 11.34 7.50 -10.55
C PHE A 50 12.75 8.13 -10.49
N PRO A 51 13.67 7.45 -9.84
CA PRO A 51 13.53 6.13 -9.20
C PRO A 51 12.95 6.15 -7.77
N GLU A 52 12.86 7.29 -7.09
CA GLU A 52 12.61 7.41 -5.65
C GLU A 52 11.21 6.92 -5.24
N LYS A 53 10.20 7.02 -6.11
CA LYS A 53 8.85 6.49 -5.82
C LYS A 53 8.76 4.96 -5.83
N SER A 54 9.78 4.27 -6.35
CA SER A 54 9.88 2.82 -6.38
C SER A 54 10.76 2.34 -5.24
N LYS A 55 10.28 1.37 -4.44
CA LYS A 55 10.96 0.87 -3.25
C LYS A 55 11.34 1.98 -2.28
N SER A 56 10.47 2.97 -2.13
CA SER A 56 10.66 4.16 -1.29
C SER A 56 11.03 3.82 0.15
N TYR A 57 10.63 2.65 0.67
CA TYR A 57 11.01 2.15 1.99
C TYR A 57 12.53 1.92 2.17
N LEU A 58 13.30 1.84 1.09
CA LEU A 58 14.77 1.77 1.15
C LEU A 58 15.44 3.14 1.25
N LEU A 59 14.68 4.21 1.04
CA LEU A 59 15.19 5.58 0.95
C LEU A 59 14.67 6.50 2.05
N PHE A 60 13.45 6.25 2.53
CA PHE A 60 12.73 7.12 3.46
C PHE A 60 12.25 6.36 4.69
N ASP A 61 12.60 6.85 5.87
CA ASP A 61 12.19 6.26 7.15
C ASP A 61 10.67 6.19 7.31
N TRP A 62 9.94 7.21 6.81
CA TRP A 62 8.49 7.19 6.87
C TRP A 62 7.88 6.07 6.01
N ALA A 63 8.47 5.79 4.85
CA ALA A 63 8.00 4.71 3.98
C ALA A 63 8.39 3.33 4.54
N ASP A 64 9.54 3.22 5.21
CA ASP A 64 9.92 2.03 5.94
C ASP A 64 8.96 1.75 7.11
N ARG A 65 8.64 2.77 7.90
CA ARG A 65 7.63 2.65 8.97
C ARG A 65 6.27 2.20 8.43
N LEU A 66 5.87 2.70 7.25
CA LEU A 66 4.60 2.32 6.64
C LEU A 66 4.56 0.85 6.22
N VAL A 67 5.59 0.35 5.52
CA VAL A 67 5.61 -1.06 5.09
C VAL A 67 5.77 -2.04 6.25
N HIS A 68 6.25 -1.57 7.39
CA HIS A 68 6.35 -2.35 8.64
C HIS A 68 5.24 -2.02 9.64
N HIS A 69 4.20 -1.30 9.24
CA HIS A 69 3.12 -0.91 10.14
C HIS A 69 2.37 -2.14 10.69
N PRO A 70 2.24 -2.32 12.02
CA PRO A 70 1.72 -3.55 12.62
C PRO A 70 0.34 -3.97 12.09
N LYS A 71 -0.61 -3.04 11.98
CA LYS A 71 -1.96 -3.36 11.50
C LYS A 71 -1.97 -3.78 10.01
N ILE A 72 -1.04 -3.25 9.20
CA ILE A 72 -0.89 -3.67 7.80
C ILE A 72 -0.33 -5.09 7.76
N LEU A 73 0.73 -5.35 8.53
CA LEU A 73 1.35 -6.68 8.59
C LEU A 73 0.40 -7.72 9.16
N ASP A 74 -0.37 -7.39 10.20
CA ASP A 74 -1.38 -8.29 10.77
C ASP A 74 -2.46 -8.65 9.75
N ALA A 75 -2.97 -7.67 8.97
CA ALA A 75 -3.95 -7.93 7.92
C ALA A 75 -3.36 -8.77 6.77
N VAL A 76 -2.10 -8.52 6.39
CA VAL A 76 -1.38 -9.30 5.39
C VAL A 76 -1.14 -10.74 5.88
N GLU A 77 -0.73 -10.91 7.13
CA GLU A 77 -0.54 -12.23 7.74
C GLU A 77 -1.83 -13.06 7.76
N ASP A 78 -2.97 -12.41 8.01
CA ASP A 78 -4.28 -13.08 8.00
C ASP A 78 -4.63 -13.68 6.63
N VAL A 79 -4.01 -13.21 5.56
CA VAL A 79 -4.26 -13.63 4.18
C VAL A 79 -3.20 -14.61 3.67
N ILE A 80 -1.91 -14.32 3.88
CA ILE A 80 -0.82 -15.11 3.29
C ILE A 80 0.04 -15.86 4.32
N GLY A 81 -0.27 -15.72 5.61
CA GLY A 81 0.49 -16.37 6.69
C GLY A 81 1.67 -15.53 7.20
N PRO A 82 2.38 -16.03 8.23
CA PRO A 82 3.33 -15.24 9.01
C PRO A 82 4.69 -14.99 8.32
N ASP A 83 5.03 -15.73 7.29
CA ASP A 83 6.32 -15.60 6.61
C ASP A 83 6.27 -14.54 5.52
N ILE A 84 6.26 -13.27 5.95
CA ILE A 84 6.05 -12.11 5.10
C ILE A 84 7.40 -11.54 4.63
N LEU A 85 7.52 -11.31 3.32
CA LEU A 85 8.64 -10.61 2.70
C LEU A 85 8.10 -9.42 1.90
N VAL A 86 8.64 -8.23 2.13
CA VAL A 86 8.36 -7.05 1.31
C VAL A 86 9.07 -7.19 -0.03
N TYR A 87 8.32 -7.49 -1.07
CA TYR A 87 8.87 -7.64 -2.43
C TYR A 87 9.07 -6.28 -3.10
N HIS A 88 8.06 -5.41 -3.03
CA HIS A 88 8.06 -4.13 -3.73
C HIS A 88 7.12 -3.14 -3.04
N SER A 89 7.41 -1.86 -3.17
CA SER A 89 6.46 -0.78 -2.91
C SER A 89 6.55 0.28 -4.00
N THR A 90 5.45 0.92 -4.31
CA THR A 90 5.40 2.04 -5.26
C THR A 90 4.46 3.10 -4.71
N LEU A 91 4.90 4.35 -4.73
CA LEU A 91 4.00 5.47 -4.48
C LEU A 91 3.16 5.72 -5.74
N PHE A 92 1.86 5.52 -5.59
CA PHE A 92 0.88 5.72 -6.64
C PHE A 92 0.35 7.15 -6.56
N LEU A 93 0.95 8.05 -7.34
CA LEU A 93 0.59 9.47 -7.39
C LEU A 93 -0.17 9.73 -8.69
N LYS A 94 -1.29 10.39 -8.55
CA LYS A 94 -2.09 10.85 -9.68
C LYS A 94 -2.39 12.34 -9.49
N GLU A 95 -1.74 13.16 -10.28
CA GLU A 95 -1.99 14.59 -10.27
C GLU A 95 -3.40 14.93 -10.74
N ALA A 96 -3.99 15.96 -10.15
CA ALA A 96 -5.32 16.43 -10.52
C ALA A 96 -5.37 16.78 -12.02
N HIS A 97 -6.50 16.50 -12.64
CA HIS A 97 -6.75 16.78 -14.06
C HIS A 97 -5.87 16.04 -15.09
N THR A 98 -5.13 15.02 -14.66
CA THR A 98 -4.42 14.15 -15.62
C THR A 98 -5.33 13.06 -16.18
N PRO A 99 -5.16 12.64 -17.45
CA PRO A 99 -5.94 11.56 -18.04
C PRO A 99 -5.45 10.17 -17.60
N ALA A 100 -4.46 10.09 -16.75
CA ALA A 100 -3.86 8.84 -16.32
C ALA A 100 -4.89 7.96 -15.58
N PHE A 101 -4.95 6.70 -15.92
CA PHE A 101 -5.73 5.69 -15.21
C PHE A 101 -5.01 4.34 -15.23
N VAL A 102 -5.33 3.52 -14.25
CA VAL A 102 -4.85 2.14 -14.17
C VAL A 102 -5.99 1.20 -14.51
N ARG A 103 -5.75 0.28 -15.43
CA ARG A 103 -6.73 -0.75 -15.80
C ARG A 103 -6.81 -1.81 -14.72
N TRP A 104 -7.92 -2.51 -14.66
CA TRP A 104 -8.06 -3.72 -13.87
C TRP A 104 -6.97 -4.72 -14.25
N HIS A 105 -6.26 -5.24 -13.25
CA HIS A 105 -5.15 -6.17 -13.42
C HIS A 105 -4.98 -7.03 -12.15
N GLN A 106 -4.11 -8.01 -12.26
CA GLN A 106 -3.58 -8.76 -11.13
C GLN A 106 -2.07 -8.59 -11.10
N ASP A 107 -1.54 -8.17 -9.96
CA ASP A 107 -0.09 -7.94 -9.76
C ASP A 107 0.74 -9.19 -10.03
N SER A 108 0.19 -10.39 -9.73
CA SER A 108 0.82 -11.67 -10.03
C SER A 108 1.27 -11.84 -11.48
N THR A 109 0.60 -11.19 -12.41
CA THR A 109 0.94 -11.22 -13.84
C THR A 109 2.28 -10.55 -14.13
N TYR A 110 2.68 -9.59 -13.31
CA TYR A 110 3.89 -8.79 -13.51
C TYR A 110 5.08 -9.26 -12.70
N PHE A 111 4.84 -9.90 -11.54
CA PHE A 111 5.92 -10.20 -10.59
C PHE A 111 6.57 -11.57 -10.82
N TYR A 112 5.93 -12.47 -11.57
CA TYR A 112 6.46 -13.82 -11.88
C TYR A 112 6.89 -14.63 -10.65
N LEU A 113 6.31 -14.36 -9.48
CA LEU A 113 6.61 -15.09 -8.25
C LEU A 113 5.94 -16.47 -8.26
N GLN A 114 6.66 -17.48 -7.75
CA GLN A 114 6.14 -18.83 -7.59
C GLN A 114 6.42 -19.35 -6.17
N PRO A 115 5.43 -19.88 -5.46
CA PRO A 115 4.00 -19.91 -5.83
C PRO A 115 3.41 -18.49 -5.90
N HIS A 116 2.23 -18.34 -6.52
CA HIS A 116 1.51 -17.05 -6.59
C HIS A 116 0.90 -16.66 -5.23
N LEU A 117 1.67 -16.78 -4.17
CA LEU A 117 1.29 -16.41 -2.82
C LEU A 117 1.82 -15.02 -2.52
N HIS A 118 1.10 -14.01 -2.98
CA HIS A 118 1.40 -12.62 -2.65
C HIS A 118 0.12 -11.77 -2.59
N VAL A 119 0.18 -10.69 -1.86
CA VAL A 119 -0.89 -9.71 -1.70
C VAL A 119 -0.32 -8.31 -1.82
N THR A 120 -1.10 -7.39 -2.38
CA THR A 120 -0.78 -5.97 -2.39
C THR A 120 -1.65 -5.25 -1.37
N ALA A 121 -1.01 -4.59 -0.40
CA ALA A 121 -1.67 -3.66 0.50
C ALA A 121 -1.68 -2.27 -0.14
N TRP A 122 -2.86 -1.82 -0.59
CA TRP A 122 -3.04 -0.47 -1.12
C TRP A 122 -3.46 0.47 0.00
N VAL A 123 -2.59 1.41 0.36
CA VAL A 123 -2.78 2.32 1.50
C VAL A 123 -3.07 3.73 0.99
N ALA A 124 -4.26 4.26 1.31
CA ALA A 124 -4.64 5.61 0.95
C ALA A 124 -3.98 6.64 1.89
N MET A 125 -3.18 7.55 1.33
CA MET A 125 -2.61 8.70 2.03
C MET A 125 -3.36 10.01 1.72
N SER A 126 -4.47 9.92 1.01
CA SER A 126 -5.43 10.98 0.74
C SER A 126 -6.80 10.36 0.49
N ASP A 127 -7.84 11.18 0.45
CA ASP A 127 -9.18 10.70 0.13
C ASP A 127 -9.19 10.02 -1.26
N ALA A 128 -9.72 8.81 -1.29
CA ALA A 128 -9.90 8.02 -2.51
C ALA A 128 -11.39 7.72 -2.68
N THR A 129 -12.15 8.73 -3.09
CA THR A 129 -13.60 8.65 -3.27
C THR A 129 -13.97 8.28 -4.71
N VAL A 130 -15.22 7.85 -4.90
CA VAL A 130 -15.78 7.50 -6.23
C VAL A 130 -16.30 8.73 -7.02
N GLN A 131 -15.94 9.93 -6.60
CA GLN A 131 -16.36 11.17 -7.27
C GLN A 131 -15.43 11.54 -8.40
#